data_ba4d206db35994a6978f16988ac5bcde
#
_entry.id   ba4d206db35994a6978f16988ac5bcde
#
_cell.length_a   1.000
_cell.length_b   1.000
_cell.length_c   1.000
_cell.angle_alpha   90.00
_cell.angle_beta   90.00
_cell.angle_gamma   90.00
#
_symmetry.space_group_name_H-M   'P 1'
#
loop_
_entity.id
_entity.type
_entity.pdbx_description
1 polymer ?
#
loop_
_entity_poly.entity_id
_entity_poly.type
_entity_poly.pdbx_seq_one_letter_code
_entity_poly.pdbx_strand_id
1 'polypeptide(L)'
;MIIAIDGSAASGKGTLAKRVAAEFGYDYLDTGALYRAVALSLLKAGVNSNNIDEKQAVNSASELDLSLTQTAEIRTDNVAALASIVAAISPVRAELLALQRSFATAPPSGKGAVLDGRDIGTIVLPDADIKFFIDADLDIRAERRTKELLQAGQSVMFRDVLADMKAR
;
A
#
# COMPACT_ATOMS: atom_id res chain seq x y z
N MET A 1 15.00 13.64 7.41
CA MET A 1 13.60 14.16 7.35
C MET A 1 12.67 13.04 6.93
N ILE A 2 11.53 12.94 7.60
CA ILE A 2 10.50 11.91 7.35
C ILE A 2 9.21 12.61 6.92
N ILE A 3 8.65 12.23 5.78
CA ILE A 3 7.42 12.78 5.22
C ILE A 3 6.37 11.66 5.16
N ALA A 4 5.25 11.86 5.86
CA ALA A 4 4.09 10.98 5.84
C ALA A 4 3.02 11.53 4.90
N ILE A 5 2.54 10.71 3.96
CA ILE A 5 1.49 11.10 3.00
C ILE A 5 0.35 10.09 3.08
N ASP A 6 -0.75 10.51 3.70
CA ASP A 6 -1.96 9.73 3.82
C ASP A 6 -3.04 10.16 2.82
N GLY A 7 -4.04 9.34 2.65
CA GLY A 7 -5.19 9.72 1.83
C GLY A 7 -5.99 8.55 1.29
N SER A 8 -7.13 8.88 0.70
CA SER A 8 -8.09 7.93 0.14
C SER A 8 -7.52 7.16 -1.06
N ALA A 9 -8.16 6.04 -1.41
CA ALA A 9 -7.83 5.31 -2.64
C ALA A 9 -8.05 6.21 -3.87
N ALA A 10 -7.13 6.15 -4.84
CA ALA A 10 -7.16 6.94 -6.07
C ALA A 10 -7.17 8.48 -5.88
N SER A 11 -6.78 8.98 -4.69
CA SER A 11 -6.62 10.43 -4.45
C SER A 11 -5.44 11.06 -5.20
N GLY A 12 -4.48 10.26 -5.66
CA GLY A 12 -3.26 10.72 -6.28
C GLY A 12 -2.05 10.80 -5.33
N LYS A 13 -2.22 10.38 -4.06
CA LYS A 13 -1.16 10.44 -3.05
C LYS A 13 0.14 9.75 -3.46
N GLY A 14 0.07 8.54 -4.02
CA GLY A 14 1.27 7.80 -4.44
C GLY A 14 2.05 8.51 -5.57
N THR A 15 1.35 9.17 -6.49
CA THR A 15 1.99 9.99 -7.52
C THR A 15 2.71 11.19 -6.89
N LEU A 16 2.05 11.87 -5.96
CA LEU A 16 2.64 12.99 -5.22
C LEU A 16 3.84 12.52 -4.40
N ALA A 17 3.69 11.43 -3.64
CA ALA A 17 4.74 10.90 -2.78
C ALA A 17 6.01 10.55 -3.57
N LYS A 18 5.87 9.89 -4.73
CA LYS A 18 7.00 9.60 -5.62
C LYS A 18 7.69 10.85 -6.15
N ARG A 19 6.91 11.87 -6.53
CA ARG A 19 7.47 13.14 -7.02
C ARG A 19 8.22 13.89 -5.91
N VAL A 20 7.65 13.93 -4.69
CA VAL A 20 8.30 14.53 -3.52
C VAL A 20 9.60 13.80 -3.20
N ALA A 21 9.58 12.47 -3.16
CA ALA A 21 10.78 11.67 -2.91
C ALA A 21 11.88 11.95 -3.97
N ALA A 22 11.51 11.98 -5.24
CA ALA A 22 12.45 12.25 -6.33
C ALA A 22 13.05 13.66 -6.26
N GLU A 23 12.23 14.68 -5.95
CA GLU A 23 12.67 16.09 -5.86
C GLU A 23 13.71 16.30 -4.76
N PHE A 24 13.52 15.65 -3.61
CA PHE A 24 14.44 15.77 -2.47
C PHE A 24 15.53 14.69 -2.45
N GLY A 25 15.50 13.72 -3.36
CA GLY A 25 16.39 12.56 -3.36
C GLY A 25 16.20 11.68 -2.12
N TYR A 26 14.97 11.57 -1.62
CA TYR A 26 14.58 10.72 -0.51
C TYR A 26 14.15 9.33 -0.98
N ASP A 27 14.24 8.36 -0.07
CA ASP A 27 13.71 7.03 -0.34
C ASP A 27 12.18 7.00 -0.21
N TYR A 28 11.54 6.26 -1.09
CA TYR A 28 10.09 6.15 -1.15
C TYR A 28 9.61 4.76 -0.78
N LEU A 29 8.57 4.67 0.05
CA LEU A 29 7.90 3.42 0.41
C LEU A 29 6.38 3.53 0.22
N ASP A 30 5.83 2.73 -0.72
CA ASP A 30 4.40 2.44 -0.83
C ASP A 30 4.04 1.37 0.23
N THR A 31 3.44 1.79 1.35
CA THR A 31 3.11 0.84 2.42
C THR A 31 1.98 -0.11 2.04
N GLY A 32 1.10 0.29 1.13
CA GLY A 32 0.09 -0.60 0.55
C GLY A 32 0.70 -1.71 -0.29
N ALA A 33 1.84 -1.47 -0.93
CA ALA A 33 2.57 -2.49 -1.68
C ALA A 33 3.15 -3.59 -0.77
N LEU A 34 3.47 -3.29 0.50
CA LEU A 34 3.95 -4.29 1.47
C LEU A 34 2.88 -5.37 1.71
N TYR A 35 1.64 -4.95 2.01
CA TYR A 35 0.52 -5.89 2.22
C TYR A 35 0.24 -6.73 0.97
N ARG A 36 0.36 -6.13 -0.22
CA ARG A 36 0.21 -6.84 -1.49
C ARG A 36 1.36 -7.80 -1.74
N ALA A 37 2.58 -7.46 -1.36
CA ALA A 37 3.73 -8.36 -1.49
C ALA A 37 3.59 -9.57 -0.57
N VAL A 38 3.11 -9.40 0.67
CA VAL A 38 2.74 -10.53 1.56
C VAL A 38 1.67 -11.39 0.91
N ALA A 39 0.60 -10.80 0.38
CA ALA A 39 -0.46 -11.54 -0.30
C ALA A 39 0.05 -12.30 -1.53
N LEU A 40 0.92 -11.69 -2.33
CA LEU A 40 1.54 -12.35 -3.49
C LEU A 40 2.43 -13.52 -3.07
N SER A 41 3.23 -13.37 -2.02
CA SER A 41 4.05 -14.45 -1.46
C SER A 41 3.18 -15.63 -1.02
N LEU A 42 2.07 -15.36 -0.32
CA LEU A 42 1.11 -16.37 0.09
C LEU A 42 0.47 -17.09 -1.12
N LEU A 43 0.04 -16.34 -2.14
CA LEU A 43 -0.53 -16.92 -3.36
C LEU A 43 0.47 -17.82 -4.11
N LYS A 44 1.75 -17.41 -4.18
CA LYS A 44 2.83 -18.23 -4.77
C LYS A 44 3.07 -19.52 -3.97
N ALA A 45 2.81 -19.50 -2.66
CA ALA A 45 2.85 -20.68 -1.79
C ALA A 45 1.56 -21.53 -1.82
N GLY A 46 0.57 -21.20 -2.67
CA GLY A 46 -0.70 -21.92 -2.79
C GLY A 46 -1.74 -21.54 -1.72
N VAL A 47 -1.47 -20.48 -0.95
CA VAL A 47 -2.40 -19.96 0.09
C VAL A 47 -3.32 -18.91 -0.56
N ASN A 48 -4.61 -18.98 -0.27
CA ASN A 48 -5.63 -18.07 -0.78
C ASN A 48 -6.62 -17.68 0.34
N SER A 49 -7.63 -16.89 0.01
CA SER A 49 -8.63 -16.40 0.98
C SER A 49 -9.39 -17.49 1.74
N ASN A 50 -9.45 -18.72 1.22
CA ASN A 50 -10.22 -19.80 1.82
C ASN A 50 -9.38 -20.68 2.78
N ASN A 51 -8.03 -20.63 2.65
CA ASN A 51 -7.13 -21.51 3.41
C ASN A 51 -6.00 -20.75 4.13
N ILE A 52 -6.05 -19.42 4.18
CA ILE A 52 -5.09 -18.61 4.92
C ILE A 52 -5.28 -18.80 6.42
N ASP A 53 -4.17 -19.02 7.13
CA ASP A 53 -4.12 -18.91 8.58
C ASP A 53 -3.19 -17.78 9.03
N GLU A 54 -3.35 -17.36 10.29
CA GLU A 54 -2.60 -16.25 10.88
C GLU A 54 -1.09 -16.52 10.89
N LYS A 55 -0.68 -17.74 11.25
CA LYS A 55 0.74 -18.09 11.36
C LYS A 55 1.44 -18.02 10.00
N GLN A 56 0.79 -18.53 8.96
CA GLN A 56 1.33 -18.44 7.59
C GLN A 56 1.47 -16.99 7.14
N ALA A 57 0.45 -16.17 7.44
CA ALA A 57 0.47 -14.76 7.09
C ALA A 57 1.59 -13.98 7.82
N VAL A 58 1.79 -14.26 9.11
CA VAL A 58 2.86 -13.65 9.92
C VAL A 58 4.23 -14.07 9.41
N ASN A 59 4.44 -15.35 9.16
CA ASN A 59 5.72 -15.84 8.62
C ASN A 59 6.04 -15.18 7.26
N SER A 60 5.03 -15.08 6.39
CA SER A 60 5.19 -14.41 5.09
C SER A 60 5.50 -12.91 5.23
N ALA A 61 5.02 -12.25 6.29
CA ALA A 61 5.33 -10.85 6.55
C ALA A 61 6.73 -10.66 7.15
N SER A 62 7.16 -11.53 8.07
CA SER A 62 8.48 -11.46 8.70
C SER A 62 9.63 -11.79 7.74
N GLU A 63 9.37 -12.65 6.75
CA GLU A 63 10.32 -13.07 5.72
C GLU A 63 10.09 -12.37 4.36
N LEU A 64 9.44 -11.20 4.38
CA LEU A 64 9.00 -10.52 3.17
C LEU A 64 10.15 -10.12 2.25
N ASP A 65 10.16 -10.67 1.04
CA ASP A 65 11.01 -10.18 -0.05
C ASP A 65 10.48 -8.86 -0.61
N LEU A 66 11.16 -7.77 -0.27
CA LEU A 66 10.78 -6.42 -0.70
C LEU A 66 10.84 -6.24 -2.22
N SER A 67 11.58 -7.07 -2.97
CA SER A 67 11.59 -7.01 -4.43
C SER A 67 10.21 -7.25 -5.03
N LEU A 68 9.35 -8.03 -4.37
CA LEU A 68 7.98 -8.28 -4.78
C LEU A 68 7.15 -7.01 -4.88
N THR A 69 7.45 -5.97 -4.08
CA THR A 69 6.73 -4.69 -4.14
C THR A 69 6.86 -3.97 -5.48
N GLN A 70 7.86 -4.32 -6.27
CA GLN A 70 8.15 -3.72 -7.58
C GLN A 70 7.58 -4.52 -8.75
N THR A 71 7.03 -5.71 -8.52
CA THR A 71 6.49 -6.57 -9.57
C THR A 71 5.12 -6.10 -10.04
N ALA A 72 4.80 -6.33 -11.32
CA ALA A 72 3.45 -6.04 -11.84
C ALA A 72 2.38 -6.94 -11.20
N GLU A 73 2.75 -8.14 -10.77
CA GLU A 73 1.87 -9.14 -10.18
C GLU A 73 1.13 -8.63 -8.93
N ILE A 74 1.72 -7.73 -8.14
CA ILE A 74 1.05 -7.18 -6.94
C ILE A 74 -0.20 -6.35 -7.24
N ARG A 75 -0.44 -6.01 -8.51
CA ARG A 75 -1.57 -5.17 -8.95
C ARG A 75 -2.77 -5.98 -9.44
N THR A 76 -2.71 -7.31 -9.38
CA THR A 76 -3.82 -8.18 -9.76
C THR A 76 -4.93 -8.19 -8.71
N ASP A 77 -6.17 -8.51 -9.14
CA ASP A 77 -7.33 -8.52 -8.24
C ASP A 77 -7.22 -9.56 -7.15
N ASN A 78 -6.70 -10.75 -7.47
CA ASN A 78 -6.49 -11.81 -6.49
C ASN A 78 -5.54 -11.36 -5.38
N VAL A 79 -4.45 -10.67 -5.74
CA VAL A 79 -3.52 -10.08 -4.78
C VAL A 79 -4.20 -8.99 -3.97
N ALA A 80 -4.98 -8.10 -4.60
CA ALA A 80 -5.67 -7.02 -3.90
C ALA A 80 -6.72 -7.54 -2.92
N ALA A 81 -7.47 -8.58 -3.30
CA ALA A 81 -8.45 -9.24 -2.44
C ALA A 81 -7.78 -9.88 -1.21
N LEU A 82 -6.74 -10.68 -1.41
CA LEU A 82 -6.01 -11.34 -0.32
C LEU A 82 -5.29 -10.30 0.57
N ALA A 83 -4.72 -9.25 -0.02
CA ALA A 83 -4.07 -8.17 0.74
C ALA A 83 -5.02 -7.46 1.71
N SER A 84 -6.31 -7.34 1.36
CA SER A 84 -7.32 -6.77 2.25
C SER A 84 -7.56 -7.67 3.48
N ILE A 85 -7.52 -8.99 3.31
CA ILE A 85 -7.62 -9.97 4.40
C ILE A 85 -6.36 -9.90 5.26
N VAL A 86 -5.18 -9.95 4.65
CA VAL A 86 -3.87 -9.87 5.30
C VAL A 86 -3.77 -8.60 6.16
N ALA A 87 -4.24 -7.46 5.64
CA ALA A 87 -4.21 -6.19 6.35
C ALA A 87 -5.11 -6.13 7.59
N ALA A 88 -6.08 -7.04 7.72
CA ALA A 88 -6.93 -7.17 8.92
C ALA A 88 -6.28 -8.01 10.02
N ILE A 89 -5.20 -8.75 9.72
CA ILE A 89 -4.50 -9.63 10.68
C ILE A 89 -3.55 -8.77 11.53
N SER A 90 -3.90 -8.59 12.80
CA SER A 90 -3.15 -7.70 13.71
C SER A 90 -1.65 -8.05 13.85
N PRO A 91 -1.23 -9.31 14.00
CA PRO A 91 0.19 -9.66 14.04
C PRO A 91 0.94 -9.33 12.74
N VAL A 92 0.33 -9.50 11.55
CA VAL A 92 0.93 -9.07 10.27
C VAL A 92 1.14 -7.56 10.25
N ARG A 93 0.15 -6.80 10.74
CA ARG A 93 0.29 -5.35 10.86
C ARG A 93 1.45 -4.95 11.76
N ALA A 94 1.67 -5.68 12.87
CA ALA A 94 2.80 -5.43 13.78
C ALA A 94 4.16 -5.64 13.10
N GLU A 95 4.32 -6.75 12.36
CA GLU A 95 5.54 -7.01 11.57
C GLU A 95 5.81 -5.91 10.55
N LEU A 96 4.81 -5.58 9.73
CA LEU A 96 4.96 -4.54 8.71
C LEU A 96 5.12 -3.14 9.32
N LEU A 97 4.58 -2.87 10.50
CA LEU A 97 4.81 -1.62 11.23
C LEU A 97 6.28 -1.45 11.61
N ALA A 98 6.90 -2.53 12.13
CA ALA A 98 8.32 -2.52 12.48
C ALA A 98 9.20 -2.22 11.24
N LEU A 99 8.89 -2.86 10.11
CA LEU A 99 9.57 -2.64 8.84
C LEU A 99 9.44 -1.19 8.36
N GLN A 100 8.22 -0.65 8.36
CA GLN A 100 7.95 0.73 7.94
C GLN A 100 8.70 1.75 8.81
N ARG A 101 8.72 1.56 10.12
CA ARG A 101 9.47 2.41 11.06
C ARG A 101 10.97 2.31 10.85
N SER A 102 11.49 1.11 10.65
CA SER A 102 12.91 0.90 10.35
C SER A 102 13.31 1.61 9.04
N PHE A 103 12.51 1.48 7.99
CA PHE A 103 12.74 2.19 6.72
C PHE A 103 12.77 3.71 6.91
N ALA A 104 11.83 4.27 7.69
CA ALA A 104 11.75 5.71 7.91
C ALA A 104 12.94 6.25 8.72
N THR A 105 13.41 5.50 9.73
CA THR A 105 14.51 5.93 10.61
C THR A 105 15.90 5.69 10.02
N ALA A 106 16.03 4.68 9.16
CA ALA A 106 17.28 4.30 8.49
C ALA A 106 17.05 4.10 6.97
N PRO A 107 16.66 5.17 6.24
CA PRO A 107 16.42 5.06 4.80
C PRO A 107 17.70 4.68 4.05
N PRO A 108 17.62 3.85 3.00
CA PRO A 108 18.79 3.33 2.26
C PRO A 108 19.76 4.43 1.77
N SER A 109 19.24 5.58 1.33
CA SER A 109 20.07 6.72 0.90
C SER A 109 20.70 7.49 2.04
N GLY A 110 20.22 7.32 3.28
CA GLY A 110 20.62 8.12 4.44
C GLY A 110 20.14 9.57 4.45
N LYS A 111 19.38 10.02 3.43
CA LYS A 111 18.95 11.42 3.28
C LYS A 111 17.60 11.72 3.93
N GLY A 112 16.62 10.85 3.71
CA GLY A 112 15.28 10.98 4.24
C GLY A 112 14.32 9.98 3.59
N ALA A 113 13.10 9.91 4.13
CA ALA A 113 12.08 8.95 3.70
C ALA A 113 10.73 9.63 3.42
N VAL A 114 10.04 9.16 2.40
CA VAL A 114 8.64 9.47 2.09
C VAL A 114 7.85 8.18 2.11
N LEU A 115 6.88 8.08 3.03
CA LEU A 115 5.98 6.93 3.11
C LEU A 115 4.57 7.37 2.74
N ASP A 116 3.89 6.58 1.90
CA ASP A 116 2.47 6.80 1.63
C ASP A 116 1.59 5.63 2.06
N GLY A 117 0.39 5.97 2.55
CA GLY A 117 -0.55 4.96 3.06
C GLY A 117 -1.90 5.53 3.45
N ARG A 118 -2.41 5.07 4.59
CA ARG A 118 -3.73 5.43 5.14
C ARG A 118 -3.67 5.99 6.55
N ASP A 119 -2.67 5.60 7.31
CA ASP A 119 -2.49 5.86 8.73
C ASP A 119 -1.02 6.14 9.07
N ILE A 120 -0.25 6.62 8.08
CA ILE A 120 1.19 6.84 8.23
C ILE A 120 1.45 7.93 9.26
N GLY A 121 0.85 9.10 9.09
CA GLY A 121 1.08 10.24 9.98
C GLY A 121 0.35 10.16 11.32
N THR A 122 -0.51 9.15 11.53
CA THR A 122 -1.29 8.98 12.77
C THR A 122 -0.84 7.78 13.60
N ILE A 123 -0.52 6.65 12.97
CA ILE A 123 -0.20 5.39 13.65
C ILE A 123 1.23 4.96 13.37
N VAL A 124 1.65 4.95 12.10
CA VAL A 124 2.96 4.41 11.72
C VAL A 124 4.09 5.34 12.20
N LEU A 125 4.00 6.61 11.85
CA LEU A 125 5.00 7.65 12.10
C LEU A 125 4.33 8.90 12.72
N PRO A 126 3.81 8.81 13.94
CA PRO A 126 3.12 9.94 14.58
C PRO A 126 4.02 11.17 14.78
N ASP A 127 5.34 10.97 14.77
CA ASP A 127 6.34 12.02 14.93
C ASP A 127 7.03 12.38 13.60
N ALA A 128 6.43 12.05 12.44
CA ALA A 128 6.96 12.46 11.13
C ALA A 128 7.09 14.01 11.06
N ASP A 129 8.20 14.47 10.46
CA ASP A 129 8.51 15.91 10.35
C ASP A 129 7.44 16.67 9.56
N ILE A 130 6.90 16.05 8.51
CA ILE A 130 5.84 16.62 7.67
C ILE A 130 4.77 15.55 7.43
N LYS A 131 3.51 15.96 7.54
CA LYS A 131 2.35 15.10 7.31
C LYS A 131 1.39 15.77 6.36
N PHE A 132 1.00 15.02 5.32
CA PHE A 132 -0.02 15.42 4.36
C PHE A 132 -1.17 14.43 4.37
N PHE A 133 -2.38 14.95 4.24
CA PHE A 133 -3.56 14.14 3.91
C PHE A 133 -4.09 14.59 2.55
N ILE A 134 -4.05 13.66 1.58
CA ILE A 134 -4.43 13.94 0.19
C ILE A 134 -5.79 13.32 -0.08
N ASP A 135 -6.74 14.14 -0.45
CA ASP A 135 -8.08 13.68 -0.82
C ASP A 135 -8.51 14.29 -2.17
N ALA A 136 -9.56 13.75 -2.73
CA ALA A 136 -10.26 14.25 -3.90
C ALA A 136 -11.70 13.77 -3.86
N ASP A 137 -12.58 14.46 -4.56
CA ASP A 137 -13.99 14.09 -4.66
C ASP A 137 -14.14 12.63 -5.09
N LEU A 138 -15.13 11.95 -4.53
CA LEU A 138 -15.34 10.53 -4.74
C LEU A 138 -15.50 10.18 -6.23
N ASP A 139 -16.23 11.02 -6.98
CA ASP A 139 -16.45 10.81 -8.41
C ASP A 139 -15.13 10.90 -9.19
N ILE A 140 -14.27 11.88 -8.87
CA ILE A 140 -12.95 12.03 -9.47
C ILE A 140 -12.06 10.81 -9.14
N ARG A 141 -12.12 10.31 -7.92
CA ARG A 141 -11.39 9.11 -7.50
C ARG A 141 -11.89 7.87 -8.22
N ALA A 142 -13.21 7.74 -8.39
CA ALA A 142 -13.83 6.63 -9.11
C ALA A 142 -13.47 6.66 -10.61
N GLU A 143 -13.43 7.83 -11.23
CA GLU A 143 -12.96 7.98 -12.62
C GLU A 143 -11.51 7.55 -12.79
N ARG A 144 -10.62 8.02 -11.91
CA ARG A 144 -9.20 7.63 -11.91
C ARG A 144 -9.05 6.11 -11.73
N ARG A 145 -9.79 5.52 -10.79
CA ARG A 145 -9.74 4.08 -10.52
C ARG A 145 -10.28 3.27 -11.70
N THR A 146 -11.37 3.69 -12.32
CA THR A 146 -11.92 3.07 -13.52
C THR A 146 -10.88 3.07 -14.65
N LYS A 147 -10.21 4.21 -14.86
CA LYS A 147 -9.16 4.33 -15.87
C LYS A 147 -7.96 3.41 -15.58
N GLU A 148 -7.52 3.33 -14.33
CA GLU A 148 -6.45 2.42 -13.92
C GLU A 148 -6.81 0.94 -14.20
N LEU A 149 -8.03 0.52 -13.85
CA LEU A 149 -8.50 -0.85 -14.06
C LEU A 149 -8.62 -1.20 -15.56
N LEU A 150 -9.15 -0.28 -16.37
CA LEU A 150 -9.22 -0.45 -17.83
C LEU A 150 -7.82 -0.54 -18.46
N GLN A 151 -6.86 0.27 -18.01
CA GLN A 151 -5.47 0.21 -18.47
C GLN A 151 -4.76 -1.09 -18.05
N ALA A 152 -5.20 -1.69 -16.95
CA ALA A 152 -4.74 -3.01 -16.50
C ALA A 152 -5.43 -4.18 -17.25
N GLY A 153 -6.27 -3.89 -18.27
CA GLY A 153 -6.94 -4.89 -19.09
C GLY A 153 -8.23 -5.45 -18.47
N GLN A 154 -8.73 -4.85 -17.39
CA GLN A 154 -9.98 -5.29 -16.76
C GLN A 154 -11.20 -4.65 -17.44
N SER A 155 -12.29 -5.40 -17.52
CA SER A 155 -13.56 -4.90 -18.02
C SER A 155 -14.42 -4.44 -16.84
N VAL A 156 -14.44 -3.14 -16.58
CA VAL A 156 -15.18 -2.54 -15.45
C VAL A 156 -16.03 -1.36 -15.92
N MET A 157 -17.13 -1.13 -15.22
CA MET A 157 -17.97 0.05 -15.44
C MET A 157 -17.78 1.07 -14.31
N PHE A 158 -17.76 2.35 -14.66
CA PHE A 158 -17.61 3.43 -13.68
C PHE A 158 -18.60 3.33 -12.50
N ARG A 159 -19.88 3.03 -12.79
CA ARG A 159 -20.92 2.91 -11.76
C ARG A 159 -20.60 1.83 -10.71
N ASP A 160 -20.00 0.72 -11.15
CA ASP A 160 -19.70 -0.41 -10.28
C ASP A 160 -18.47 -0.09 -9.41
N VAL A 161 -17.46 0.57 -10.00
CA VAL A 161 -16.30 1.09 -9.28
C VAL A 161 -16.71 2.15 -8.26
N LEU A 162 -17.61 3.08 -8.64
CA LEU A 162 -18.13 4.09 -7.73
C LEU A 162 -18.90 3.48 -6.55
N ALA A 163 -19.73 2.47 -6.81
CA ALA A 163 -20.49 1.77 -5.78
C ALA A 163 -19.54 1.06 -4.79
N ASP A 164 -18.53 0.36 -5.28
CA ASP A 164 -17.51 -0.29 -4.44
C ASP A 164 -16.72 0.71 -3.59
N MET A 165 -16.35 1.86 -4.17
CA MET A 165 -15.65 2.91 -3.44
C MET A 165 -16.51 3.62 -2.40
N LYS A 166 -17.83 3.65 -2.56
CA LYS A 166 -18.79 4.16 -1.55
C LYS A 166 -18.96 3.19 -0.37
N ALA A 167 -18.85 1.90 -0.63
CA ALA A 167 -19.06 0.85 0.38
C ALA A 167 -17.85 0.65 1.32
N ARG A 168 -16.69 1.21 0.99
CA ARG A 168 -15.44 1.14 1.77
C ARG A 168 -15.24 2.34 2.67
#